data_972d202ad9e627202f2f8527a4a670d3
#
_entry.id   972d202ad9e627202f2f8527a4a670d3
#
_cell.length_a   1.000
_cell.length_b   1.000
_cell.length_c   1.000
_cell.angle_alpha   90.00
_cell.angle_beta   90.00
_cell.angle_gamma   90.00
#
_symmetry.space_group_name_H-M   'P 1'
#
loop_
_entity.id
_entity.type
_entity.pdbx_description
1 polymer ?
#
loop_
_entity_poly.entity_id
_entity_poly.type
_entity_poly.pdbx_seq_one_letter_code
_entity_poly.pdbx_strand_id
1 'polypeptide(L)'
;MRPTEHGFVGPLAGELEEYIRFKASMGRHGATRVRVLRSFDRHCLEHGAVRLERGVVERWIAHRIDANPGGCRSWFSYIRDFGRWMRLAHDPDAYVLSDQWKAGSPRPTPYLLTDREAALFLRAAGTLESPSPWAWQSRAFFMLMACCGLRTREVRRLAVGHVDHKARSIDVVDSKAGRSRRLPVGDEVAAELLECDQRSRERFGDDRPAFFVTSTGNPVSPGMPGVVFRRVWTRAGLEWPQAGKRPRPYDFRHRFAFANIERWTRDGVDVMAMLPYLAAYMGHAGIDSTLCYVHASPDFHGRIRGPRRRRRTRGPGNGGTMSKARKTAASSGEPDFWRVARDWLHHWLPKVRGSSPKTVEAYRIGLESYVRWLETTEGTQRSHIGFGHFDRARLGRWVEWMRTERGYSDRTIMLRMTTMRVFLDHAGLEHPALTALGNDAAGIRVKPPARKPVDHLGEEHTKALLTAWGTGDAKSRRNRMLLILMYDTAARIGELAALTIADVGMDKPARVTLTGKRGKSRVVPLGERTRTHLAAYLEEFHPGPSMRDGDRPLFHSTRNGAIQPLSVDRIDEILKTAAARARRGTCPSMPERVHCHLIRRTRAMDLYQQVFCFNVCSTGSAVFFRSVG
;
A
#
# COMPACT_ATOMS: atom_id res chain seq x y z
N MET A 1 -2.81 -46.58 -7.03
CA MET A 1 -2.50 -45.68 -5.90
C MET A 1 -3.76 -44.91 -5.50
N ARG A 2 -4.04 -44.73 -4.20
CA ARG A 2 -5.15 -43.87 -3.77
C ARG A 2 -4.73 -42.41 -3.96
N PRO A 3 -5.62 -41.52 -4.43
CA PRO A 3 -5.31 -40.09 -4.57
C PRO A 3 -4.94 -39.49 -3.21
N THR A 4 -3.98 -38.55 -3.20
CA THR A 4 -3.64 -37.77 -2.02
C THR A 4 -4.77 -36.75 -1.67
N GLU A 5 -4.67 -36.05 -0.53
CA GLU A 5 -5.64 -35.03 -0.10
C GLU A 5 -5.94 -34.00 -1.19
N HIS A 6 -4.90 -33.58 -1.93
CA HIS A 6 -5.05 -32.64 -3.04
C HIS A 6 -5.22 -33.33 -4.41
N GLY A 7 -5.44 -34.64 -4.45
CA GLY A 7 -5.77 -35.43 -5.66
C GLY A 7 -4.60 -35.65 -6.62
N PHE A 8 -3.38 -35.79 -6.10
CA PHE A 8 -2.24 -36.28 -6.85
C PHE A 8 -2.23 -37.83 -6.90
N VAL A 9 -1.83 -38.40 -8.01
CA VAL A 9 -1.90 -39.86 -8.27
C VAL A 9 -0.62 -40.43 -8.92
N GLY A 10 0.30 -39.57 -9.35
CA GLY A 10 1.53 -39.96 -10.04
C GLY A 10 2.65 -40.41 -9.11
N PRO A 11 3.80 -40.79 -9.66
CA PRO A 11 4.97 -41.25 -8.90
C PRO A 11 5.52 -40.19 -7.91
N LEU A 12 5.32 -38.88 -8.17
CA LEU A 12 5.75 -37.78 -7.32
C LEU A 12 4.60 -37.22 -6.44
N ALA A 13 3.50 -37.98 -6.27
CA ALA A 13 2.32 -37.52 -5.54
C ALA A 13 2.59 -37.19 -4.08
N GLY A 14 3.48 -37.94 -3.41
CA GLY A 14 3.89 -37.70 -2.02
C GLY A 14 4.60 -36.36 -1.85
N GLU A 15 5.61 -36.12 -2.68
CA GLU A 15 6.41 -34.88 -2.65
C GLU A 15 5.58 -33.65 -3.06
N LEU A 16 4.68 -33.81 -4.04
CA LEU A 16 3.74 -32.73 -4.42
C LEU A 16 2.78 -32.39 -3.29
N GLU A 17 2.28 -33.40 -2.58
CA GLU A 17 1.40 -33.19 -1.41
C GLU A 17 2.14 -32.46 -0.29
N GLU A 18 3.35 -32.89 0.05
CA GLU A 18 4.19 -32.26 1.06
C GLU A 18 4.55 -30.81 0.67
N TYR A 19 4.89 -30.59 -0.60
CA TYR A 19 5.13 -29.24 -1.10
C TYR A 19 3.90 -28.33 -0.97
N ILE A 20 2.71 -28.81 -1.25
CA ILE A 20 1.48 -28.02 -1.09
C ILE A 20 1.24 -27.69 0.38
N ARG A 21 1.42 -28.65 1.31
CA ARG A 21 1.34 -28.40 2.75
C ARG A 21 2.39 -27.38 3.21
N PHE A 22 3.62 -27.52 2.74
CA PHE A 22 4.68 -26.52 3.00
C PHE A 22 4.29 -25.11 2.51
N LYS A 23 3.73 -25.01 1.29
CA LYS A 23 3.25 -23.70 0.80
C LYS A 23 2.04 -23.19 1.57
N ALA A 24 1.19 -24.07 2.04
CA ALA A 24 0.05 -23.74 2.89
C ALA A 24 0.49 -23.17 4.24
N SER A 25 1.47 -23.79 4.91
CA SER A 25 2.02 -23.27 6.17
C SER A 25 2.64 -21.89 6.03
N MET A 26 3.12 -21.55 4.82
CA MET A 26 3.63 -20.21 4.47
C MET A 26 2.52 -19.20 4.10
N GLY A 27 1.23 -19.55 4.24
CA GLY A 27 0.11 -18.69 3.83
C GLY A 27 -0.02 -18.50 2.31
N ARG A 28 0.64 -19.34 1.50
CA ARG A 28 0.62 -19.29 0.04
C ARG A 28 -0.27 -20.38 -0.55
N HIS A 29 -1.53 -20.40 -0.13
CA HIS A 29 -2.54 -21.26 -0.74
C HIS A 29 -2.92 -20.78 -2.14
N GLY A 30 -3.19 -21.71 -3.04
CA GLY A 30 -3.69 -21.35 -4.36
C GLY A 30 -4.25 -22.54 -5.10
N ALA A 31 -5.59 -22.61 -5.25
CA ALA A 31 -6.24 -23.62 -6.07
C ALA A 31 -5.64 -23.73 -7.50
N THR A 32 -5.15 -22.61 -8.04
CA THR A 32 -4.46 -22.59 -9.33
C THR A 32 -3.14 -23.37 -9.29
N ARG A 33 -2.35 -23.26 -8.21
CA ARG A 33 -1.11 -24.02 -8.05
C ARG A 33 -1.39 -25.52 -7.99
N VAL A 34 -2.35 -25.92 -7.17
CA VAL A 34 -2.77 -27.35 -7.07
C VAL A 34 -3.22 -27.87 -8.43
N ARG A 35 -4.08 -27.12 -9.14
CA ARG A 35 -4.56 -27.51 -10.48
C ARG A 35 -3.41 -27.69 -11.49
N VAL A 36 -2.45 -26.77 -11.49
CA VAL A 36 -1.28 -26.83 -12.38
C VAL A 36 -0.41 -28.02 -12.04
N LEU A 37 -0.11 -28.24 -10.77
CA LEU A 37 0.71 -29.36 -10.33
C LEU A 37 0.01 -30.72 -10.52
N ARG A 38 -1.32 -30.81 -10.40
CA ARG A 38 -2.06 -32.03 -10.81
C ARG A 38 -1.91 -32.34 -12.29
N SER A 39 -1.81 -31.34 -13.14
CA SER A 39 -1.56 -31.55 -14.56
C SER A 39 -0.13 -32.01 -14.81
N PHE A 40 0.83 -31.55 -14.01
CA PHE A 40 2.20 -32.05 -14.05
C PHE A 40 2.29 -33.50 -13.52
N ASP A 41 1.64 -33.79 -12.42
CA ASP A 41 1.56 -35.13 -11.81
C ASP A 41 1.02 -36.18 -12.78
N ARG A 42 -0.06 -35.85 -13.50
CA ARG A 42 -0.57 -36.75 -14.57
C ARG A 42 0.43 -36.95 -15.68
N HIS A 43 1.13 -35.89 -16.10
CA HIS A 43 2.20 -36.06 -17.10
C HIS A 43 3.33 -36.94 -16.59
N CYS A 44 3.73 -36.87 -15.32
CA CYS A 44 4.70 -37.77 -14.72
C CYS A 44 4.19 -39.22 -14.72
N LEU A 45 2.92 -39.45 -14.42
CA LEU A 45 2.30 -40.77 -14.45
C LEU A 45 2.29 -41.33 -15.87
N GLU A 46 1.87 -40.57 -16.86
CA GLU A 46 1.82 -40.97 -18.28
C GLU A 46 3.19 -41.34 -18.85
N HIS A 47 4.27 -40.75 -18.33
CA HIS A 47 5.64 -40.95 -18.80
C HIS A 47 6.51 -41.79 -17.85
N GLY A 48 5.93 -42.35 -16.80
CA GLY A 48 6.65 -43.18 -15.83
C GLY A 48 7.77 -42.45 -15.08
N ALA A 49 7.65 -41.14 -14.89
CA ALA A 49 8.69 -40.29 -14.34
C ALA A 49 8.71 -40.32 -12.81
N VAL A 50 9.62 -41.07 -12.23
CA VAL A 50 9.80 -41.22 -10.77
C VAL A 50 10.71 -40.16 -10.15
N ARG A 51 11.40 -39.35 -10.96
CA ARG A 51 12.28 -38.26 -10.53
C ARG A 51 11.97 -36.98 -11.30
N LEU A 52 12.32 -35.84 -10.70
CA LEU A 52 12.15 -34.55 -11.33
C LEU A 52 13.32 -34.25 -12.28
N GLU A 53 13.27 -34.82 -13.45
CA GLU A 53 14.33 -34.71 -14.47
C GLU A 53 14.04 -33.62 -15.50
N ARG A 54 15.12 -33.12 -16.13
CA ARG A 54 15.05 -32.07 -17.16
C ARG A 54 14.09 -32.42 -18.30
N GLY A 55 14.23 -33.61 -18.85
CA GLY A 55 13.45 -34.05 -20.00
C GLY A 55 11.95 -34.11 -19.74
N VAL A 56 11.55 -34.52 -18.54
CA VAL A 56 10.14 -34.61 -18.12
C VAL A 56 9.53 -33.20 -17.97
N VAL A 57 10.23 -32.33 -17.25
CA VAL A 57 9.74 -30.96 -16.98
C VAL A 57 9.67 -30.13 -18.27
N GLU A 58 10.71 -30.19 -19.10
CA GLU A 58 10.76 -29.39 -20.34
C GLU A 58 9.76 -29.88 -21.39
N ARG A 59 9.53 -31.21 -21.54
CA ARG A 59 8.46 -31.73 -22.42
C ARG A 59 7.07 -31.28 -21.97
N TRP A 60 6.79 -31.37 -20.67
CA TRP A 60 5.51 -30.90 -20.16
C TRP A 60 5.30 -29.40 -20.41
N ILE A 61 6.33 -28.57 -20.22
CA ILE A 61 6.28 -27.11 -20.48
C ILE A 61 6.07 -26.84 -21.98
N ALA A 62 6.82 -27.53 -22.88
CA ALA A 62 6.69 -27.37 -24.32
C ALA A 62 5.25 -27.65 -24.78
N HIS A 63 4.70 -28.81 -24.38
CA HIS A 63 3.31 -29.16 -24.69
C HIS A 63 2.30 -28.13 -24.22
N ARG A 64 2.56 -27.48 -23.08
CA ARG A 64 1.66 -26.42 -22.54
C ARG A 64 1.80 -25.08 -23.26
N ILE A 65 2.99 -24.77 -23.75
CA ILE A 65 3.22 -23.59 -24.59
C ILE A 65 2.44 -23.72 -25.89
N ASP A 66 2.52 -24.89 -26.53
CA ASP A 66 1.82 -25.16 -27.79
C ASP A 66 0.31 -25.08 -27.63
N ALA A 67 -0.22 -25.65 -26.54
CA ALA A 67 -1.67 -25.62 -26.25
C ALA A 67 -2.20 -24.23 -25.87
N ASN A 68 -1.42 -23.40 -25.18
CA ASN A 68 -1.83 -22.07 -24.73
C ASN A 68 -0.65 -21.13 -24.43
N PRO A 69 -0.06 -20.50 -25.46
CA PRO A 69 1.13 -19.65 -25.31
C PRO A 69 0.99 -18.51 -24.30
N GLY A 70 -0.20 -17.93 -24.17
CA GLY A 70 -0.47 -16.79 -23.28
C GLY A 70 -0.78 -17.17 -21.83
N GLY A 71 -1.14 -18.42 -21.56
CA GLY A 71 -1.63 -18.88 -20.24
C GLY A 71 -0.57 -19.50 -19.33
N CYS A 72 0.62 -19.78 -19.83
CA CYS A 72 1.62 -20.63 -19.15
C CYS A 72 2.51 -19.91 -18.13
N ARG A 73 2.47 -18.60 -18.00
CA ARG A 73 3.39 -17.84 -17.15
C ARG A 73 3.42 -18.26 -15.68
N SER A 74 2.26 -18.56 -15.10
CA SER A 74 2.17 -19.04 -13.71
C SER A 74 2.71 -20.46 -13.57
N TRP A 75 2.62 -21.28 -14.63
CA TRP A 75 3.07 -22.67 -14.66
C TRP A 75 4.58 -22.75 -14.51
N PHE A 76 5.33 -21.91 -15.23
CA PHE A 76 6.79 -21.82 -15.10
C PHE A 76 7.22 -21.46 -13.68
N SER A 77 6.51 -20.52 -13.05
CA SER A 77 6.79 -20.13 -11.68
C SER A 77 6.53 -21.26 -10.69
N TYR A 78 5.43 -22.00 -10.87
CA TYR A 78 5.06 -23.07 -9.94
C TYR A 78 5.98 -24.26 -10.05
N ILE A 79 6.32 -24.70 -11.26
CA ILE A 79 7.22 -25.84 -11.46
C ILE A 79 8.66 -25.51 -11.04
N ARG A 80 9.12 -24.28 -11.32
CA ARG A 80 10.45 -23.81 -10.87
C ARG A 80 10.53 -23.76 -9.35
N ASP A 81 9.49 -23.28 -8.69
CA ASP A 81 9.40 -23.21 -7.23
C ASP A 81 9.32 -24.61 -6.59
N PHE A 82 8.63 -25.55 -7.24
CA PHE A 82 8.62 -26.96 -6.86
C PHE A 82 10.00 -27.59 -7.01
N GLY A 83 10.68 -27.42 -8.14
CA GLY A 83 12.02 -27.96 -8.36
C GLY A 83 13.05 -27.44 -7.35
N ARG A 84 12.96 -26.16 -6.97
CA ARG A 84 13.81 -25.60 -5.91
C ARG A 84 13.54 -26.22 -4.54
N TRP A 85 12.28 -26.50 -4.25
CA TRP A 85 11.90 -27.16 -3.00
C TRP A 85 12.35 -28.63 -2.99
N MET A 86 12.18 -29.34 -4.10
CA MET A 86 12.66 -30.72 -4.26
C MET A 86 14.16 -30.85 -3.99
N ARG A 87 14.98 -29.92 -4.53
CA ARG A 87 16.43 -29.88 -4.27
C ARG A 87 16.79 -29.73 -2.80
N LEU A 88 15.98 -28.99 -2.06
CA LEU A 88 16.24 -28.70 -0.66
C LEU A 88 15.73 -29.79 0.28
N ALA A 89 14.64 -30.47 -0.09
CA ALA A 89 13.93 -31.35 0.83
C ALA A 89 14.14 -32.84 0.52
N HIS A 90 14.33 -33.24 -0.75
CA HIS A 90 14.28 -34.65 -1.17
C HIS A 90 15.42 -35.10 -2.09
N ASP A 91 15.68 -34.34 -3.16
CA ASP A 91 16.61 -34.78 -4.22
C ASP A 91 17.51 -33.59 -4.64
N PRO A 92 18.79 -33.57 -4.20
CA PRO A 92 19.73 -32.49 -4.57
C PRO A 92 19.92 -32.31 -6.08
N ASP A 93 19.68 -33.38 -6.87
CA ASP A 93 19.83 -33.40 -8.32
C ASP A 93 18.52 -33.04 -9.06
N ALA A 94 17.41 -32.83 -8.35
CA ALA A 94 16.13 -32.47 -8.95
C ALA A 94 16.26 -31.29 -9.91
N TYR A 95 15.68 -31.39 -11.09
CA TYR A 95 15.76 -30.35 -12.09
C TYR A 95 14.96 -29.09 -11.67
N VAL A 96 15.60 -27.93 -11.74
CA VAL A 96 14.95 -26.62 -11.60
C VAL A 96 14.83 -25.99 -12.97
N LEU A 97 13.61 -25.70 -13.39
CA LEU A 97 13.33 -25.10 -14.69
C LEU A 97 14.17 -23.84 -14.92
N SER A 98 14.96 -23.84 -16.00
CA SER A 98 15.86 -22.75 -16.37
C SER A 98 15.11 -21.42 -16.58
N ASP A 99 15.78 -20.29 -16.26
CA ASP A 99 15.25 -18.95 -16.52
C ASP A 99 15.18 -18.59 -18.03
N GLN A 100 15.77 -19.40 -18.89
CA GLN A 100 15.62 -19.29 -20.35
C GLN A 100 14.17 -19.57 -20.79
N TRP A 101 13.45 -20.45 -20.06
CA TRP A 101 12.03 -20.68 -20.25
C TRP A 101 11.24 -19.46 -19.74
N LYS A 102 11.01 -18.51 -20.64
CA LYS A 102 10.19 -17.33 -20.38
C LYS A 102 8.88 -17.49 -21.14
N ALA A 103 7.76 -17.38 -20.44
CA ALA A 103 6.49 -17.21 -21.12
C ALA A 103 6.51 -15.87 -21.85
N GLY A 104 6.71 -15.94 -23.14
CA GLY A 104 6.54 -14.81 -24.03
C GLY A 104 5.07 -14.43 -24.04
N SER A 105 4.73 -13.32 -23.43
CA SER A 105 3.46 -12.67 -23.72
C SER A 105 3.69 -11.18 -23.64
N PRO A 106 3.48 -10.44 -24.71
CA PRO A 106 3.24 -9.01 -24.61
C PRO A 106 2.09 -8.85 -23.61
N ARG A 107 2.21 -7.91 -22.68
CA ARG A 107 1.07 -7.55 -21.81
C ARG A 107 -0.09 -7.26 -22.73
N PRO A 108 -1.19 -8.02 -22.65
CA PRO A 108 -2.28 -7.79 -23.57
C PRO A 108 -2.78 -6.37 -23.41
N THR A 109 -2.88 -5.63 -24.49
CA THR A 109 -3.51 -4.31 -24.51
C THR A 109 -4.92 -4.46 -23.96
N PRO A 110 -5.31 -3.70 -22.91
CA PRO A 110 -6.68 -3.75 -22.37
C PRO A 110 -7.67 -3.25 -23.42
N TYR A 111 -8.92 -3.69 -23.33
CA TYR A 111 -10.00 -3.02 -24.02
C TYR A 111 -10.28 -1.69 -23.32
N LEU A 112 -10.20 -0.58 -24.04
CA LEU A 112 -10.48 0.75 -23.49
C LEU A 112 -11.92 1.10 -23.83
N LEU A 113 -12.82 1.03 -22.85
CA LEU A 113 -14.19 1.47 -23.00
C LEU A 113 -14.21 2.98 -23.28
N THR A 114 -14.96 3.38 -24.28
CA THR A 114 -15.29 4.79 -24.53
C THR A 114 -16.26 5.30 -23.47
N ASP A 115 -16.39 6.62 -23.35
CA ASP A 115 -17.34 7.26 -22.43
C ASP A 115 -18.78 6.86 -22.78
N ARG A 116 -19.10 6.79 -24.08
CA ARG A 116 -20.39 6.34 -24.60
C ARG A 116 -20.70 4.90 -24.21
N GLU A 117 -19.76 3.97 -24.40
CA GLU A 117 -19.96 2.56 -24.03
C GLU A 117 -20.18 2.39 -22.53
N ALA A 118 -19.38 3.09 -21.71
CA ALA A 118 -19.53 3.04 -20.26
C ALA A 118 -20.87 3.61 -19.80
N ALA A 119 -21.32 4.72 -20.38
CA ALA A 119 -22.63 5.33 -20.07
C ALA A 119 -23.80 4.43 -20.48
N LEU A 120 -23.79 3.88 -21.71
CA LEU A 120 -24.80 2.94 -22.18
C LEU A 120 -24.86 1.67 -21.32
N PHE A 121 -23.68 1.13 -20.98
CA PHE A 121 -23.58 -0.04 -20.09
C PHE A 121 -24.19 0.23 -18.71
N LEU A 122 -23.83 1.34 -18.06
CA LEU A 122 -24.31 1.66 -16.71
C LEU A 122 -25.82 1.95 -16.71
N ARG A 123 -26.35 2.55 -17.78
CA ARG A 123 -27.78 2.73 -17.96
C ARG A 123 -28.51 1.38 -18.08
N ALA A 124 -28.01 0.49 -18.94
CA ALA A 124 -28.57 -0.84 -19.10
C ALA A 124 -28.43 -1.71 -17.83
N ALA A 125 -27.39 -1.50 -17.04
CA ALA A 125 -27.22 -2.15 -15.75
C ALA A 125 -28.27 -1.72 -14.72
N GLY A 126 -28.72 -0.46 -14.76
CA GLY A 126 -29.79 0.07 -13.89
C GLY A 126 -31.18 -0.40 -14.26
N THR A 127 -31.39 -0.85 -15.50
CA THR A 127 -32.65 -1.37 -15.99
C THR A 127 -32.65 -2.88 -16.25
N LEU A 128 -31.69 -3.61 -15.65
CA LEU A 128 -31.54 -5.04 -15.84
C LEU A 128 -32.73 -5.80 -15.22
N GLU A 129 -33.56 -6.41 -16.04
CA GLU A 129 -34.60 -7.32 -15.58
C GLU A 129 -34.00 -8.66 -15.20
N SER A 130 -34.18 -9.04 -13.94
CA SER A 130 -33.66 -10.29 -13.40
C SER A 130 -34.48 -10.69 -12.16
N PRO A 131 -34.82 -11.98 -11.99
CA PRO A 131 -35.40 -12.47 -10.74
C PRO A 131 -34.39 -12.50 -9.57
N SER A 132 -33.12 -12.31 -9.88
CA SER A 132 -32.03 -12.28 -8.90
C SER A 132 -31.72 -10.86 -8.43
N PRO A 133 -31.01 -10.69 -7.32
CA PRO A 133 -30.58 -9.38 -6.81
C PRO A 133 -29.78 -8.54 -7.81
N TRP A 134 -29.29 -9.12 -8.87
CA TRP A 134 -28.61 -8.38 -9.93
C TRP A 134 -29.50 -7.34 -10.64
N ALA A 135 -30.83 -7.44 -10.49
CA ALA A 135 -31.75 -6.42 -10.98
C ALA A 135 -31.45 -5.02 -10.42
N TRP A 136 -31.11 -4.94 -9.13
CA TRP A 136 -30.77 -3.67 -8.45
C TRP A 136 -29.29 -3.55 -8.04
N GLN A 137 -28.52 -4.64 -8.01
CA GLN A 137 -27.10 -4.63 -7.62
C GLN A 137 -26.16 -4.34 -8.79
N SER A 138 -26.57 -4.61 -10.03
CA SER A 138 -25.65 -4.57 -11.17
C SER A 138 -25.09 -3.17 -11.43
N ARG A 139 -25.92 -2.13 -11.36
CA ARG A 139 -25.46 -0.76 -11.58
C ARG A 139 -24.48 -0.33 -10.49
N ALA A 140 -24.83 -0.50 -9.22
CA ALA A 140 -23.96 -0.21 -8.08
C ALA A 140 -22.61 -0.96 -8.17
N PHE A 141 -22.64 -2.25 -8.52
CA PHE A 141 -21.46 -3.08 -8.68
C PHE A 141 -20.49 -2.52 -9.73
N PHE A 142 -21.00 -2.21 -10.91
CA PHE A 142 -20.17 -1.73 -12.02
C PHE A 142 -19.81 -0.25 -11.89
N MET A 143 -20.61 0.58 -11.21
CA MET A 143 -20.26 1.95 -10.87
C MET A 143 -19.03 2.00 -9.95
N LEU A 144 -18.91 1.13 -8.97
CA LEU A 144 -17.70 1.03 -8.13
C LEU A 144 -16.45 0.72 -8.95
N MET A 145 -16.58 -0.07 -10.01
CA MET A 145 -15.43 -0.35 -10.90
C MET A 145 -15.13 0.83 -11.83
N ALA A 146 -16.17 1.49 -12.35
CA ALA A 146 -16.05 2.58 -13.33
C ALA A 146 -15.63 3.91 -12.68
N CYS A 147 -16.21 4.24 -11.51
CA CYS A 147 -16.05 5.53 -10.86
C CYS A 147 -15.00 5.54 -9.74
N CYS A 148 -14.71 4.37 -9.13
CA CYS A 148 -13.72 4.23 -8.06
C CYS A 148 -12.54 3.34 -8.46
N GLY A 149 -12.51 2.83 -9.68
CA GLY A 149 -11.42 2.01 -10.19
C GLY A 149 -11.17 0.73 -9.40
N LEU A 150 -12.17 0.19 -8.70
CA LEU A 150 -12.03 -1.02 -7.88
C LEU A 150 -11.81 -2.27 -8.75
N ARG A 151 -11.08 -3.24 -8.19
CA ARG A 151 -10.97 -4.57 -8.79
C ARG A 151 -12.26 -5.35 -8.59
N THR A 152 -12.66 -6.17 -9.55
CA THR A 152 -13.83 -7.07 -9.45
C THR A 152 -13.85 -7.86 -8.13
N ARG A 153 -12.66 -8.34 -7.68
CA ARG A 153 -12.54 -9.05 -6.40
C ARG A 153 -12.78 -8.14 -5.19
N GLU A 154 -12.38 -6.88 -5.25
CA GLU A 154 -12.57 -5.91 -4.17
C GLU A 154 -14.05 -5.59 -4.02
N VAL A 155 -14.75 -5.30 -5.14
CA VAL A 155 -16.20 -5.05 -5.13
C VAL A 155 -16.96 -6.27 -4.62
N ARG A 156 -16.65 -7.46 -5.14
CA ARG A 156 -17.30 -8.71 -4.74
C ARG A 156 -17.15 -9.06 -3.24
N ARG A 157 -16.07 -8.58 -2.61
CA ARG A 157 -15.76 -8.83 -1.20
C ARG A 157 -16.13 -7.68 -0.26
N LEU A 158 -16.83 -6.69 -0.79
CA LEU A 158 -17.30 -5.57 0.02
C LEU A 158 -18.31 -6.09 1.04
N ALA A 159 -18.05 -5.89 2.32
CA ALA A 159 -18.99 -6.21 3.40
C ALA A 159 -19.93 -5.01 3.65
N VAL A 160 -21.07 -5.23 4.27
CA VAL A 160 -22.03 -4.15 4.60
C VAL A 160 -21.36 -3.07 5.44
N GLY A 161 -20.64 -3.44 6.50
CA GLY A 161 -19.92 -2.50 7.36
C GLY A 161 -18.72 -1.79 6.72
N HIS A 162 -18.42 -2.08 5.44
CA HIS A 162 -17.38 -1.38 4.69
C HIS A 162 -17.92 -0.18 3.90
N VAL A 163 -19.24 0.05 3.89
CA VAL A 163 -19.87 1.19 3.23
C VAL A 163 -20.35 2.16 4.29
N ASP A 164 -19.77 3.34 4.31
CA ASP A 164 -20.15 4.42 5.20
C ASP A 164 -20.98 5.44 4.41
N HIS A 165 -22.31 5.33 4.49
CA HIS A 165 -23.25 6.19 3.78
C HIS A 165 -23.16 7.64 4.25
N LYS A 166 -22.90 7.88 5.55
CA LYS A 166 -22.76 9.22 6.13
C LYS A 166 -21.49 9.91 5.63
N ALA A 167 -20.35 9.22 5.72
CA ALA A 167 -19.07 9.76 5.27
C ALA A 167 -18.87 9.64 3.76
N ARG A 168 -19.81 9.07 3.02
CA ARG A 168 -19.73 8.80 1.58
C ARG A 168 -18.39 8.15 1.21
N SER A 169 -18.06 7.07 1.91
CA SER A 169 -16.79 6.38 1.74
C SER A 169 -16.94 4.86 1.79
N ILE A 170 -16.01 4.17 1.16
CA ILE A 170 -15.92 2.72 1.17
C ILE A 170 -14.57 2.25 1.68
N ASP A 171 -14.56 1.18 2.46
CA ASP A 171 -13.36 0.53 2.97
C ASP A 171 -13.03 -0.70 2.13
N VAL A 172 -11.96 -0.61 1.36
CA VAL A 172 -11.41 -1.75 0.64
C VAL A 172 -10.44 -2.48 1.56
N VAL A 173 -10.88 -3.60 2.11
CA VAL A 173 -10.12 -4.37 3.10
C VAL A 173 -9.48 -5.58 2.45
N ASP A 174 -8.28 -5.94 2.89
CA ASP A 174 -7.54 -7.14 2.49
C ASP A 174 -7.42 -7.33 0.96
N SER A 175 -7.07 -6.26 0.28
CA SER A 175 -6.77 -6.24 -1.15
C SER A 175 -5.50 -7.04 -1.49
N LYS A 176 -5.09 -7.06 -2.76
CA LYS A 176 -3.86 -7.73 -3.21
C LYS A 176 -2.66 -7.28 -2.35
N ALA A 177 -1.96 -8.24 -1.73
CA ALA A 177 -0.85 -8.04 -0.79
C ALA A 177 -1.26 -7.46 0.59
N GLY A 178 -2.48 -7.74 1.08
CA GLY A 178 -2.93 -7.37 2.44
C GLY A 178 -3.10 -5.85 2.64
N ARG A 179 -3.32 -5.09 1.57
CA ARG A 179 -3.48 -3.64 1.65
C ARG A 179 -4.95 -3.26 1.81
N SER A 180 -5.24 -2.44 2.82
CA SER A 180 -6.55 -1.83 3.01
C SER A 180 -6.45 -0.32 2.76
N ARG A 181 -7.53 0.26 2.24
CA ARG A 181 -7.65 1.69 1.98
C ARG A 181 -9.09 2.15 2.09
N ARG A 182 -9.31 3.37 2.55
CA ARG A 182 -10.60 4.06 2.49
C ARG A 182 -10.63 4.93 1.25
N LEU A 183 -11.73 4.89 0.52
CA LEU A 183 -11.95 5.66 -0.69
C LEU A 183 -13.21 6.48 -0.53
N PRO A 184 -13.18 7.79 -0.81
CA PRO A 184 -14.38 8.59 -0.95
C PRO A 184 -15.13 8.17 -2.22
N VAL A 185 -16.44 8.31 -2.20
CA VAL A 185 -17.28 8.10 -3.37
C VAL A 185 -18.07 9.38 -3.67
N GLY A 186 -18.29 9.65 -4.95
CA GLY A 186 -19.11 10.79 -5.40
C GLY A 186 -20.58 10.59 -5.05
N ASP A 187 -21.35 11.68 -5.10
CA ASP A 187 -22.75 11.71 -4.67
C ASP A 187 -23.62 10.70 -5.41
N GLU A 188 -23.47 10.56 -6.73
CA GLU A 188 -24.20 9.57 -7.53
C GLU A 188 -23.90 8.13 -7.13
N VAL A 189 -22.62 7.82 -6.84
CA VAL A 189 -22.22 6.48 -6.37
C VAL A 189 -22.76 6.24 -4.97
N ALA A 190 -22.74 7.25 -4.10
CA ALA A 190 -23.27 7.15 -2.74
C ALA A 190 -24.79 6.90 -2.74
N ALA A 191 -25.53 7.62 -3.59
CA ALA A 191 -26.97 7.43 -3.76
C ALA A 191 -27.30 6.02 -4.27
N GLU A 192 -26.59 5.56 -5.29
CA GLU A 192 -26.78 4.21 -5.85
C GLU A 192 -26.44 3.11 -4.84
N LEU A 193 -25.39 3.30 -4.04
CA LEU A 193 -25.05 2.36 -2.97
C LEU A 193 -26.12 2.33 -1.87
N LEU A 194 -26.69 3.48 -1.51
CA LEU A 194 -27.75 3.58 -0.52
C LEU A 194 -29.01 2.85 -1.00
N GLU A 195 -29.45 3.08 -2.25
CA GLU A 195 -30.59 2.40 -2.83
C GLU A 195 -30.36 0.88 -2.92
N CYS A 196 -29.18 0.47 -3.36
CA CYS A 196 -28.79 -0.94 -3.42
C CYS A 196 -28.81 -1.60 -2.03
N ASP A 197 -28.34 -0.89 -0.99
CA ASP A 197 -28.31 -1.36 0.38
C ASP A 197 -29.73 -1.51 0.95
N GLN A 198 -30.60 -0.51 0.74
CA GLN A 198 -32.00 -0.55 1.19
C GLN A 198 -32.74 -1.74 0.62
N ARG A 199 -32.73 -1.94 -0.71
CA ARG A 199 -33.37 -3.08 -1.37
C ARG A 199 -32.82 -4.43 -0.92
N SER A 200 -31.50 -4.48 -0.67
CA SER A 200 -30.86 -5.71 -0.20
C SER A 200 -31.19 -5.99 1.27
N ARG A 201 -31.37 -4.95 2.10
CA ARG A 201 -31.82 -5.04 3.49
C ARG A 201 -33.26 -5.54 3.61
N GLU A 202 -34.16 -4.99 2.81
CA GLU A 202 -35.56 -5.41 2.75
C GLU A 202 -35.69 -6.90 2.44
N ARG A 203 -34.84 -7.44 1.57
CA ARG A 203 -34.95 -8.83 1.13
C ARG A 203 -34.14 -9.83 1.97
N PHE A 204 -33.00 -9.44 2.54
CA PHE A 204 -32.05 -10.36 3.19
C PHE A 204 -31.72 -9.98 4.64
N GLY A 205 -32.26 -8.87 5.16
CA GLY A 205 -31.95 -8.37 6.49
C GLY A 205 -30.61 -7.63 6.58
N ASP A 206 -30.28 -7.20 7.80
CA ASP A 206 -29.06 -6.44 8.10
C ASP A 206 -27.81 -7.33 8.27
N ASP A 207 -27.99 -8.57 8.73
CA ASP A 207 -26.91 -9.50 9.07
C ASP A 207 -26.25 -10.20 7.87
N ARG A 208 -26.49 -9.70 6.64
CA ARG A 208 -25.91 -10.30 5.46
C ARG A 208 -24.38 -10.17 5.44
N PRO A 209 -23.63 -11.24 5.04
CA PRO A 209 -22.19 -11.29 5.15
C PRO A 209 -21.44 -10.42 4.12
N ALA A 210 -22.13 -10.00 3.06
CA ALA A 210 -21.56 -9.21 1.97
C ALA A 210 -22.55 -8.15 1.49
N PHE A 211 -22.02 -7.05 0.95
CA PHE A 211 -22.83 -5.99 0.37
C PHE A 211 -23.55 -6.45 -0.89
N PHE A 212 -22.85 -7.19 -1.75
CA PHE A 212 -23.42 -7.81 -2.95
C PHE A 212 -23.64 -9.31 -2.72
N VAL A 213 -24.85 -9.76 -2.92
CA VAL A 213 -25.28 -11.12 -2.58
C VAL A 213 -25.97 -11.83 -3.75
N THR A 214 -26.04 -13.15 -3.69
CA THR A 214 -26.82 -14.01 -4.58
C THR A 214 -28.29 -14.06 -4.16
N SER A 215 -29.12 -14.76 -4.91
CA SER A 215 -30.56 -14.97 -4.59
C SER A 215 -30.77 -15.67 -3.23
N THR A 216 -29.76 -16.38 -2.74
CA THR A 216 -29.76 -17.07 -1.44
C THR A 216 -29.12 -16.26 -0.31
N GLY A 217 -28.79 -14.97 -0.52
CA GLY A 217 -28.11 -14.12 0.46
C GLY A 217 -26.60 -14.38 0.63
N ASN A 218 -26.04 -15.33 -0.10
CA ASN A 218 -24.62 -15.68 -0.02
C ASN A 218 -23.74 -14.72 -0.83
N PRO A 219 -22.44 -14.59 -0.49
CA PRO A 219 -21.50 -13.77 -1.26
C PRO A 219 -21.42 -14.20 -2.73
N VAL A 220 -21.28 -13.22 -3.62
CA VAL A 220 -21.18 -13.42 -5.07
C VAL A 220 -19.94 -14.26 -5.44
N SER A 221 -20.10 -15.29 -6.28
CA SER A 221 -19.02 -16.15 -6.76
C SER A 221 -18.06 -15.41 -7.72
N PRO A 222 -16.81 -15.87 -7.88
CA PRO A 222 -15.82 -15.21 -8.75
C PRO A 222 -16.23 -15.08 -10.23
N GLY A 223 -17.01 -16.01 -10.75
CA GLY A 223 -17.42 -16.05 -12.16
C GLY A 223 -18.64 -15.17 -12.48
N MET A 224 -19.48 -14.94 -11.48
CA MET A 224 -20.76 -14.25 -11.67
C MET A 224 -20.65 -12.84 -12.26
N PRO A 225 -19.74 -11.96 -11.82
CA PRO A 225 -19.62 -10.63 -12.42
C PRO A 225 -19.34 -10.65 -13.93
N GLY A 226 -18.61 -11.65 -14.41
CA GLY A 226 -18.39 -11.83 -15.86
C GLY A 226 -19.65 -12.27 -16.62
N VAL A 227 -20.50 -13.07 -16.00
CA VAL A 227 -21.78 -13.48 -16.57
C VAL A 227 -22.73 -12.29 -16.68
N VAL A 228 -22.88 -11.54 -15.58
CA VAL A 228 -23.74 -10.35 -15.53
C VAL A 228 -23.22 -9.28 -16.50
N PHE A 229 -21.91 -9.06 -16.57
CA PHE A 229 -21.30 -8.11 -17.51
C PHE A 229 -21.72 -8.42 -18.95
N ARG A 230 -21.61 -9.67 -19.39
CA ARG A 230 -22.00 -10.05 -20.75
C ARG A 230 -23.49 -9.80 -21.01
N ARG A 231 -24.34 -10.12 -20.05
CA ARG A 231 -25.80 -9.88 -20.17
C ARG A 231 -26.11 -8.39 -20.29
N VAL A 232 -25.50 -7.55 -19.45
CA VAL A 232 -25.66 -6.09 -19.49
C VAL A 232 -25.07 -5.52 -20.79
N TRP A 233 -23.92 -6.01 -21.25
CA TRP A 233 -23.30 -5.57 -22.50
C TRP A 233 -24.21 -5.76 -23.69
N THR A 234 -24.79 -6.94 -23.82
CA THR A 234 -25.78 -7.25 -24.88
C THR A 234 -27.04 -6.41 -24.74
N ARG A 235 -27.58 -6.25 -23.51
CA ARG A 235 -28.78 -5.40 -23.29
C ARG A 235 -28.52 -3.92 -23.60
N ALA A 236 -27.28 -3.45 -23.43
CA ALA A 236 -26.89 -2.09 -23.78
C ALA A 236 -26.80 -1.85 -25.30
N GLY A 237 -27.04 -2.87 -26.12
CA GLY A 237 -26.89 -2.78 -27.57
C GLY A 237 -25.45 -2.57 -28.03
N LEU A 238 -24.48 -2.95 -27.18
CA LEU A 238 -23.08 -2.79 -27.50
C LEU A 238 -22.55 -3.98 -28.30
N GLU A 239 -21.90 -3.70 -29.40
CA GLU A 239 -21.32 -4.72 -30.27
C GLU A 239 -20.08 -5.38 -29.61
N TRP A 240 -19.96 -6.68 -29.84
CA TRP A 240 -18.74 -7.40 -29.46
C TRP A 240 -17.69 -7.21 -30.56
N PRO A 241 -16.44 -6.82 -30.19
CA PRO A 241 -15.39 -6.68 -31.16
C PRO A 241 -15.18 -7.96 -31.98
N GLN A 242 -15.18 -7.84 -33.31
CA GLN A 242 -14.97 -8.97 -34.22
C GLN A 242 -13.51 -9.47 -34.16
N ALA A 243 -12.55 -8.57 -33.92
CA ALA A 243 -11.14 -8.87 -33.74
C ALA A 243 -10.61 -8.26 -32.44
N GLY A 244 -9.58 -8.87 -31.87
CA GLY A 244 -8.94 -8.37 -30.67
C GLY A 244 -9.58 -8.90 -29.38
N LYS A 245 -9.49 -8.13 -28.29
CA LYS A 245 -9.96 -8.54 -26.98
C LYS A 245 -11.40 -8.14 -26.72
N ARG A 246 -12.16 -9.09 -26.24
CA ARG A 246 -13.50 -8.83 -25.74
C ARG A 246 -13.44 -8.03 -24.43
N PRO A 247 -14.31 -7.00 -24.27
CA PRO A 247 -14.43 -6.23 -23.05
C PRO A 247 -14.80 -7.12 -21.85
N ARG A 248 -14.29 -6.76 -20.68
CA ARG A 248 -14.46 -7.49 -19.42
C ARG A 248 -14.74 -6.51 -18.28
N PRO A 249 -15.31 -6.97 -17.16
CA PRO A 249 -15.51 -6.12 -15.97
C PRO A 249 -14.25 -5.33 -15.58
N TYR A 250 -13.08 -5.97 -15.66
CA TYR A 250 -11.82 -5.33 -15.27
C TYR A 250 -11.42 -4.12 -16.13
N ASP A 251 -11.94 -4.02 -17.33
CA ASP A 251 -11.61 -2.95 -18.27
C ASP A 251 -12.21 -1.60 -17.85
N PHE A 252 -13.25 -1.58 -17.01
CA PHE A 252 -13.72 -0.37 -16.32
C PHE A 252 -12.62 0.28 -15.47
N ARG A 253 -11.82 -0.53 -14.77
CA ARG A 253 -10.72 -0.02 -13.98
C ARG A 253 -9.61 0.56 -14.86
N HIS A 254 -9.37 0.00 -16.03
CA HIS A 254 -8.47 0.59 -17.02
C HIS A 254 -8.98 1.94 -17.49
N ARG A 255 -10.28 2.01 -17.87
CA ARG A 255 -10.93 3.27 -18.26
C ARG A 255 -10.82 4.33 -17.16
N PHE A 256 -11.09 3.98 -15.90
CA PHE A 256 -10.93 4.90 -14.77
C PHE A 256 -9.53 5.53 -14.72
N ALA A 257 -8.49 4.75 -14.89
CA ALA A 257 -7.12 5.27 -14.88
C ALA A 257 -6.87 6.19 -16.08
N PHE A 258 -7.29 5.80 -17.28
CA PHE A 258 -7.15 6.61 -18.49
C PHE A 258 -7.93 7.91 -18.41
N ALA A 259 -9.19 7.88 -18.03
CA ALA A 259 -10.03 9.07 -17.91
C ALA A 259 -9.46 10.12 -16.95
N ASN A 260 -8.82 9.68 -15.84
CA ASN A 260 -8.12 10.60 -14.95
C ASN A 260 -6.89 11.22 -15.63
N ILE A 261 -6.07 10.43 -16.33
CA ILE A 261 -4.88 10.92 -17.03
C ILE A 261 -5.26 11.89 -18.14
N GLU A 262 -6.26 11.57 -18.95
CA GLU A 262 -6.78 12.44 -20.04
C GLU A 262 -7.30 13.76 -19.50
N ARG A 263 -8.08 13.72 -18.41
CA ARG A 263 -8.58 14.92 -17.76
C ARG A 263 -7.42 15.80 -17.29
N TRP A 264 -6.47 15.26 -16.52
CA TRP A 264 -5.33 16.02 -16.02
C TRP A 264 -4.50 16.62 -17.16
N THR A 265 -4.36 15.88 -18.28
CA THR A 265 -3.67 16.39 -19.49
C THR A 265 -4.44 17.56 -20.09
N ARG A 266 -5.76 17.47 -20.19
CA ARG A 266 -6.64 18.53 -20.70
C ARG A 266 -6.61 19.77 -19.82
N ASP A 267 -6.68 19.55 -18.49
CA ASP A 267 -6.70 20.62 -17.50
C ASP A 267 -5.30 21.21 -17.23
N GLY A 268 -4.25 20.78 -17.94
CA GLY A 268 -2.89 21.27 -17.79
C GLY A 268 -2.21 20.86 -16.46
N VAL A 269 -2.75 19.87 -15.75
CA VAL A 269 -2.19 19.37 -14.49
C VAL A 269 -0.98 18.48 -14.78
N ASP A 270 0.08 18.58 -13.97
CA ASP A 270 1.24 17.68 -14.08
C ASP A 270 0.84 16.22 -13.78
N VAL A 271 0.65 15.47 -14.85
CA VAL A 271 0.28 14.05 -14.79
C VAL A 271 1.28 13.23 -13.99
N MET A 272 2.59 13.53 -14.13
CA MET A 272 3.64 12.78 -13.41
C MET A 272 3.57 13.02 -11.90
N ALA A 273 3.22 14.22 -11.48
CA ALA A 273 2.98 14.55 -10.07
C ALA A 273 1.74 13.83 -9.52
N MET A 274 0.72 13.59 -10.36
CA MET A 274 -0.55 12.97 -9.96
C MET A 274 -0.52 11.43 -9.96
N LEU A 275 0.39 10.79 -10.70
CA LEU A 275 0.47 9.33 -10.79
C LEU A 275 0.65 8.60 -9.45
N PRO A 276 1.45 9.08 -8.48
CA PRO A 276 1.53 8.46 -7.15
C PRO A 276 0.20 8.42 -6.41
N TYR A 277 -0.62 9.46 -6.55
CA TYR A 277 -1.96 9.54 -5.95
C TYR A 277 -2.91 8.55 -6.62
N LEU A 278 -2.92 8.47 -7.95
CA LEU A 278 -3.69 7.48 -8.69
C LEU A 278 -3.27 6.05 -8.31
N ALA A 279 -1.97 5.79 -8.19
CA ALA A 279 -1.45 4.50 -7.75
C ALA A 279 -1.94 4.14 -6.34
N ALA A 280 -1.92 5.08 -5.40
CA ALA A 280 -2.41 4.91 -4.04
C ALA A 280 -3.92 4.67 -4.00
N TYR A 281 -4.70 5.48 -4.70
CA TYR A 281 -6.15 5.36 -4.81
C TYR A 281 -6.56 4.00 -5.39
N MET A 282 -5.94 3.59 -6.49
CA MET A 282 -6.19 2.28 -7.11
C MET A 282 -5.62 1.09 -6.29
N GLY A 283 -4.80 1.31 -5.26
CA GLY A 283 -4.16 0.26 -4.48
C GLY A 283 -3.11 -0.52 -5.28
N HIS A 284 -2.27 0.17 -6.04
CA HIS A 284 -1.11 -0.40 -6.70
C HIS A 284 0.06 -0.56 -5.73
N ALA A 285 0.85 -1.62 -5.89
CA ALA A 285 2.02 -1.87 -5.05
C ALA A 285 3.17 -0.88 -5.31
N GLY A 286 3.23 -0.37 -6.54
CA GLY A 286 4.21 0.60 -7.00
C GLY A 286 3.68 1.38 -8.20
N ILE A 287 4.35 2.47 -8.52
CA ILE A 287 3.99 3.37 -9.62
C ILE A 287 4.06 2.69 -10.99
N ASP A 288 4.92 1.68 -11.15
CA ASP A 288 5.10 0.95 -12.42
C ASP A 288 3.80 0.34 -12.94
N SER A 289 2.91 -0.09 -12.02
CA SER A 289 1.59 -0.60 -12.38
C SER A 289 0.63 0.48 -12.88
N THR A 290 0.96 1.75 -12.64
CA THR A 290 0.18 2.92 -13.09
C THR A 290 0.83 3.55 -14.34
N LEU A 291 2.14 3.51 -14.44
CA LEU A 291 2.89 4.01 -15.62
C LEU A 291 2.48 3.31 -16.93
N CYS A 292 1.99 2.07 -16.87
CA CYS A 292 1.51 1.38 -18.07
C CYS A 292 0.34 2.11 -18.76
N TYR A 293 -0.44 2.89 -18.01
CA TYR A 293 -1.54 3.69 -18.57
C TYR A 293 -1.03 4.93 -19.30
N VAL A 294 0.04 5.54 -18.82
CA VAL A 294 0.70 6.70 -19.48
C VAL A 294 1.27 6.29 -20.83
N HIS A 295 1.91 5.13 -20.89
CA HIS A 295 2.51 4.62 -22.14
C HIS A 295 1.49 4.13 -23.17
N ALA A 296 0.24 3.90 -22.79
CA ALA A 296 -0.79 3.43 -23.69
C ALA A 296 -1.68 4.56 -24.24
N SER A 297 -1.50 5.81 -23.82
CA SER A 297 -2.23 6.97 -24.35
C SER A 297 -1.52 7.54 -25.59
N PRO A 298 -2.17 7.56 -26.77
CA PRO A 298 -1.58 8.09 -28.01
C PRO A 298 -1.17 9.56 -27.90
N ASP A 299 -1.95 10.38 -27.22
CA ASP A 299 -1.76 11.83 -27.10
C ASP A 299 -0.58 12.23 -26.18
N PHE A 300 -0.15 11.31 -25.33
CA PHE A 300 0.93 11.56 -24.37
C PHE A 300 2.33 11.40 -25.00
N HIS A 301 2.46 10.62 -26.08
CA HIS A 301 3.74 10.42 -26.79
C HIS A 301 4.27 11.69 -27.47
N GLY A 302 3.41 12.64 -27.81
CA GLY A 302 3.80 13.91 -28.43
C GLY A 302 4.45 14.92 -27.47
N ARG A 303 4.15 14.85 -26.17
CA ARG A 303 4.55 15.87 -25.18
C ARG A 303 5.73 15.49 -24.28
N ILE A 304 6.15 14.21 -24.21
CA ILE A 304 7.27 13.75 -23.36
C ILE A 304 8.63 13.76 -24.13
N ARG A 305 8.76 14.38 -25.28
CA ARG A 305 10.06 14.59 -25.92
C ARG A 305 10.81 15.81 -25.33
N GLY A 306 10.90 15.89 -24.01
CA GLY A 306 11.99 16.58 -23.33
C GLY A 306 13.26 15.70 -23.36
N PRO A 307 14.48 16.27 -23.24
CA PRO A 307 15.72 15.54 -23.49
C PRO A 307 15.81 14.31 -22.56
N ARG A 308 15.87 13.14 -23.16
CA ARG A 308 16.17 11.89 -22.47
C ARG A 308 17.51 12.06 -21.77
N ARG A 309 17.52 12.21 -20.43
CA ARG A 309 18.72 11.96 -19.64
C ARG A 309 19.16 10.53 -19.94
N ARG A 310 20.22 10.41 -20.72
CA ARG A 310 20.91 9.14 -20.99
C ARG A 310 21.21 8.50 -19.63
N ARG A 311 20.61 7.35 -19.40
CA ARG A 311 21.03 6.45 -18.34
C ARG A 311 22.49 6.12 -18.61
N ARG A 312 23.41 6.68 -17.82
CA ARG A 312 24.81 6.29 -17.87
C ARG A 312 24.86 4.79 -17.56
N THR A 313 25.05 3.99 -18.58
CA THR A 313 25.55 2.64 -18.44
C THR A 313 26.92 2.78 -17.78
N ARG A 314 27.05 2.25 -16.58
CA ARG A 314 28.37 2.04 -15.99
C ARG A 314 29.12 1.09 -16.90
N GLY A 315 30.13 1.58 -17.58
CA GLY A 315 31.14 0.78 -18.25
C GLY A 315 31.93 -0.03 -17.24
N PRO A 316 32.59 -1.13 -17.67
CA PRO A 316 33.38 -1.97 -16.77
C PRO A 316 34.54 -1.14 -16.23
N GLY A 317 34.54 -0.93 -14.92
CA GLY A 317 35.63 -0.29 -14.20
C GLY A 317 36.82 -1.24 -14.17
N ASN A 318 37.94 -0.71 -14.63
CA ASN A 318 39.28 -1.30 -14.55
C ASN A 318 39.61 -1.80 -13.15
N GLY A 319 40.30 -2.94 -13.13
CA GLY A 319 40.85 -3.56 -11.93
C GLY A 319 41.74 -2.62 -11.14
N GLY A 320 41.32 -2.31 -9.93
CA GLY A 320 42.13 -1.72 -8.89
C GLY A 320 42.66 -2.82 -8.00
N THR A 321 43.98 -2.91 -7.94
CA THR A 321 44.81 -3.77 -7.14
C THR A 321 44.28 -4.04 -5.73
N MET A 322 44.12 -5.32 -5.41
CA MET A 322 43.86 -5.80 -4.06
C MET A 322 45.03 -5.39 -3.11
N SER A 323 44.77 -4.44 -2.26
CA SER A 323 45.57 -4.19 -1.08
C SER A 323 45.47 -5.41 -0.15
N LYS A 324 46.61 -6.01 0.17
CA LYS A 324 46.74 -7.12 1.11
C LYS A 324 46.14 -6.73 2.46
N ALA A 325 44.93 -7.22 2.75
CA ALA A 325 44.42 -7.19 4.11
C ALA A 325 45.28 -8.09 5.00
N ARG A 326 45.83 -7.48 6.01
CA ARG A 326 46.58 -8.10 7.10
C ARG A 326 45.73 -9.19 7.72
N LYS A 327 46.17 -10.45 7.61
CA LYS A 327 45.63 -11.57 8.39
C LYS A 327 45.90 -11.29 9.86
N THR A 328 44.93 -10.78 10.59
CA THR A 328 44.89 -10.93 12.05
C THR A 328 44.40 -12.35 12.34
N ALA A 329 45.21 -13.07 13.12
CA ALA A 329 44.92 -14.43 13.54
C ALA A 329 43.51 -14.52 14.15
N ALA A 330 42.72 -15.45 13.65
CA ALA A 330 41.41 -15.82 14.20
C ALA A 330 41.67 -16.46 15.57
N SER A 331 41.32 -15.77 16.66
CA SER A 331 41.12 -16.39 17.96
C SER A 331 39.91 -17.31 17.85
N SER A 332 40.07 -18.58 18.13
CA SER A 332 39.09 -19.66 18.12
C SER A 332 38.17 -19.57 19.37
N GLY A 333 37.53 -18.44 19.62
CA GLY A 333 36.55 -18.23 20.68
C GLY A 333 35.20 -17.81 20.07
N GLU A 334 34.11 -18.24 20.69
CA GLU A 334 32.77 -17.78 20.35
C GLU A 334 32.71 -16.25 20.34
N PRO A 335 32.11 -15.58 19.34
CA PRO A 335 32.08 -14.12 19.28
C PRO A 335 31.36 -13.54 20.50
N ASP A 336 31.96 -12.54 21.13
CA ASP A 336 31.37 -11.83 22.28
C ASP A 336 30.14 -11.05 21.85
N PHE A 337 28.95 -11.53 22.29
CA PHE A 337 27.67 -10.92 22.03
C PHE A 337 27.63 -9.44 22.45
N TRP A 338 28.14 -9.09 23.63
CA TRP A 338 28.06 -7.72 24.14
C TRP A 338 28.92 -6.75 23.36
N ARG A 339 30.09 -7.20 22.89
CA ARG A 339 30.97 -6.41 22.03
C ARG A 339 30.27 -6.13 20.67
N VAL A 340 29.71 -7.15 20.04
CA VAL A 340 28.98 -7.02 18.75
C VAL A 340 27.75 -6.14 18.90
N ALA A 341 26.96 -6.32 19.96
CA ALA A 341 25.77 -5.50 20.23
C ALA A 341 26.11 -4.02 20.45
N ARG A 342 27.20 -3.73 21.17
CA ARG A 342 27.69 -2.37 21.40
C ARG A 342 28.15 -1.72 20.11
N ASP A 343 28.96 -2.42 19.30
CA ASP A 343 29.40 -1.90 18.00
C ASP A 343 28.23 -1.65 17.07
N TRP A 344 27.29 -2.58 17.00
CA TRP A 344 26.06 -2.44 16.21
C TRP A 344 25.26 -1.19 16.57
N LEU A 345 25.00 -0.93 17.86
CA LEU A 345 24.19 0.20 18.34
C LEU A 345 24.92 1.54 18.22
N HIS A 346 26.23 1.60 18.50
CA HIS A 346 26.96 2.87 18.63
C HIS A 346 27.79 3.24 17.40
N HIS A 347 28.13 2.27 16.58
CA HIS A 347 28.94 2.50 15.38
C HIS A 347 28.19 2.15 14.10
N TRP A 348 27.79 0.89 13.91
CA TRP A 348 27.24 0.44 12.63
C TRP A 348 25.89 1.09 12.30
N LEU A 349 24.92 1.08 13.22
CA LEU A 349 23.61 1.70 12.97
C LEU A 349 23.71 3.21 12.68
N PRO A 350 24.36 4.04 13.49
CA PRO A 350 24.40 5.48 13.26
C PRO A 350 25.36 5.89 12.13
N LYS A 351 26.57 5.31 12.09
CA LYS A 351 27.65 5.79 11.20
C LYS A 351 27.69 5.06 9.86
N VAL A 352 27.54 3.74 9.84
CA VAL A 352 27.61 2.94 8.61
C VAL A 352 26.26 2.90 7.90
N ARG A 353 25.20 2.60 8.62
CA ARG A 353 23.84 2.51 8.07
C ARG A 353 23.12 3.87 7.97
N GLY A 354 23.60 4.90 8.64
CA GLY A 354 23.00 6.24 8.65
C GLY A 354 21.60 6.26 9.31
N SER A 355 21.40 5.43 10.34
CA SER A 355 20.11 5.34 11.04
C SER A 355 19.88 6.57 11.91
N SER A 356 18.63 7.06 11.97
CA SER A 356 18.28 8.17 12.86
C SER A 356 18.38 7.78 14.34
N PRO A 357 18.64 8.72 15.27
CA PRO A 357 18.68 8.42 16.71
C PRO A 357 17.44 7.68 17.22
N LYS A 358 16.25 8.07 16.76
CA LYS A 358 14.99 7.38 17.09
C LYS A 358 14.95 5.92 16.59
N THR A 359 15.59 5.63 15.47
CA THR A 359 15.69 4.25 14.93
C THR A 359 16.65 3.42 15.76
N VAL A 360 17.82 3.99 16.14
CA VAL A 360 18.79 3.34 17.01
C VAL A 360 18.14 3.01 18.36
N GLU A 361 17.43 3.96 18.94
CA GLU A 361 16.71 3.77 20.21
C GLU A 361 15.65 2.67 20.12
N ALA A 362 14.84 2.64 19.05
CA ALA A 362 13.85 1.58 18.84
C ALA A 362 14.49 0.19 18.75
N TYR A 363 15.67 0.09 18.13
CA TYR A 363 16.43 -1.16 18.04
C TYR A 363 17.09 -1.52 19.37
N ARG A 364 17.62 -0.55 20.12
CA ARG A 364 18.11 -0.76 21.49
C ARG A 364 17.04 -1.36 22.39
N ILE A 365 15.84 -0.75 22.40
CA ILE A 365 14.70 -1.25 23.17
C ILE A 365 14.29 -2.66 22.70
N GLY A 366 14.40 -2.96 21.41
CA GLY A 366 14.09 -4.28 20.85
C GLY A 366 15.05 -5.36 21.37
N LEU A 367 16.34 -5.09 21.31
CA LEU A 367 17.38 -6.02 21.78
C LEU A 367 17.30 -6.21 23.30
N GLU A 368 17.16 -5.12 24.06
CA GLU A 368 17.01 -5.15 25.52
C GLU A 368 15.75 -5.90 25.97
N SER A 369 14.65 -5.83 25.21
CA SER A 369 13.45 -6.60 25.48
C SER A 369 13.68 -8.11 25.39
N TYR A 370 14.52 -8.56 24.46
CA TYR A 370 14.91 -9.96 24.34
C TYR A 370 15.84 -10.40 25.47
N VAL A 371 16.86 -9.60 25.75
CA VAL A 371 17.79 -9.85 26.84
C VAL A 371 17.04 -9.99 28.16
N ARG A 372 16.12 -9.06 28.45
CA ARG A 372 15.30 -9.12 29.68
C ARG A 372 14.44 -10.38 29.73
N TRP A 373 13.88 -10.82 28.61
CA TRP A 373 13.13 -12.07 28.56
C TRP A 373 14.00 -13.29 28.86
N LEU A 374 15.22 -13.34 28.34
CA LEU A 374 16.19 -14.39 28.68
C LEU A 374 16.52 -14.39 30.19
N GLU A 375 16.67 -13.22 30.80
CA GLU A 375 16.94 -13.07 32.24
C GLU A 375 15.73 -13.53 33.08
N THR A 376 14.54 -13.03 32.77
CA THR A 376 13.35 -13.21 33.65
C THR A 376 12.59 -14.50 33.41
N THR A 377 12.60 -15.03 32.17
CA THR A 377 11.80 -16.20 31.78
C THR A 377 12.64 -17.45 31.56
N GLU A 378 13.81 -17.31 30.93
CA GLU A 378 14.72 -18.43 30.69
C GLU A 378 15.77 -18.60 31.84
N GLY A 379 15.80 -17.68 32.81
CA GLY A 379 16.71 -17.74 33.96
C GLY A 379 18.20 -17.55 33.61
N THR A 380 18.50 -17.01 32.43
CA THR A 380 19.88 -16.84 31.95
C THR A 380 20.50 -15.60 32.58
N GLN A 381 21.60 -15.76 33.31
CA GLN A 381 22.35 -14.61 33.85
C GLN A 381 22.84 -13.73 32.69
N ARG A 382 22.72 -12.41 32.84
CA ARG A 382 23.08 -11.42 31.81
C ARG A 382 24.51 -11.58 31.27
N SER A 383 25.46 -11.89 32.15
CA SER A 383 26.86 -12.14 31.80
C SER A 383 27.09 -13.39 30.95
N HIS A 384 26.19 -14.35 30.99
CA HIS A 384 26.27 -15.60 30.25
C HIS A 384 25.50 -15.58 28.92
N ILE A 385 24.81 -14.45 28.58
CA ILE A 385 24.11 -14.32 27.32
C ILE A 385 25.11 -14.23 26.18
N GLY A 386 25.05 -15.23 25.27
CA GLY A 386 25.83 -15.33 24.04
C GLY A 386 24.95 -15.66 22.84
N PHE A 387 25.53 -15.78 21.66
CA PHE A 387 24.82 -16.05 20.42
C PHE A 387 24.09 -17.40 20.41
N GLY A 388 24.53 -18.39 21.20
CA GLY A 388 23.82 -19.65 21.39
C GLY A 388 22.40 -19.50 21.94
N HIS A 389 22.01 -18.33 22.48
CA HIS A 389 20.65 -18.05 22.95
C HIS A 389 19.73 -17.44 21.86
N PHE A 390 20.21 -17.30 20.62
CA PHE A 390 19.45 -16.67 19.52
C PHE A 390 18.95 -17.68 18.48
N ASP A 391 18.80 -18.94 18.88
CA ASP A 391 18.25 -19.99 18.03
C ASP A 391 16.76 -19.77 17.71
N ARG A 392 16.29 -20.45 16.67
CA ARG A 392 14.91 -20.34 16.19
C ARG A 392 13.88 -20.72 17.25
N ALA A 393 14.16 -21.72 18.08
CA ALA A 393 13.21 -22.19 19.09
C ALA A 393 13.02 -21.14 20.19
N ARG A 394 14.11 -20.56 20.70
CA ARG A 394 14.04 -19.48 21.70
C ARG A 394 13.38 -18.22 21.16
N LEU A 395 13.74 -17.79 19.96
CA LEU A 395 13.08 -16.64 19.32
C LEU A 395 11.57 -16.92 19.11
N GLY A 396 11.18 -18.16 18.82
CA GLY A 396 9.78 -18.58 18.72
C GLY A 396 9.05 -18.46 20.05
N ARG A 397 9.65 -18.97 21.16
CA ARG A 397 9.08 -18.84 22.52
C ARG A 397 8.95 -17.38 22.95
N TRP A 398 9.94 -16.54 22.61
CA TRP A 398 9.84 -15.12 22.89
C TRP A 398 8.69 -14.42 22.13
N VAL A 399 8.43 -14.78 20.88
CA VAL A 399 7.28 -14.29 20.12
C VAL A 399 5.97 -14.71 20.80
N GLU A 400 5.89 -15.94 21.25
CA GLU A 400 4.72 -16.44 21.99
C GLU A 400 4.53 -15.67 23.30
N TRP A 401 5.57 -15.55 24.13
CA TRP A 401 5.55 -14.79 25.36
C TRP A 401 5.12 -13.32 25.16
N MET A 402 5.64 -12.68 24.10
CA MET A 402 5.21 -11.31 23.75
C MET A 402 3.70 -11.23 23.49
N ARG A 403 3.12 -12.28 22.93
CA ARG A 403 1.70 -12.33 22.60
C ARG A 403 0.84 -12.67 23.80
N THR A 404 1.20 -13.71 24.53
CA THR A 404 0.38 -14.27 25.62
C THR A 404 0.57 -13.51 26.94
N GLU A 405 1.83 -13.34 27.39
CA GLU A 405 2.14 -12.76 28.69
C GLU A 405 2.15 -11.22 28.68
N ARG A 406 2.66 -10.63 27.57
CA ARG A 406 2.78 -9.16 27.49
C ARG A 406 1.62 -8.50 26.74
N GLY A 407 0.78 -9.25 26.08
CA GLY A 407 -0.34 -8.71 25.30
C GLY A 407 0.09 -7.72 24.20
N TYR A 408 1.32 -7.87 23.65
CA TYR A 408 1.81 -6.95 22.62
C TYR A 408 1.05 -7.12 21.32
N SER A 409 0.77 -5.99 20.67
CA SER A 409 0.18 -6.01 19.33
C SER A 409 1.12 -6.69 18.33
N ASP A 410 0.56 -7.33 17.29
CA ASP A 410 1.35 -7.93 16.19
C ASP A 410 2.33 -6.92 15.56
N ARG A 411 1.97 -5.63 15.54
CA ARG A 411 2.86 -4.56 15.06
C ARG A 411 4.09 -4.39 15.95
N THR A 412 3.92 -4.44 17.26
CA THR A 412 5.03 -4.36 18.22
C THR A 412 5.91 -5.58 18.11
N ILE A 413 5.33 -6.78 18.06
CA ILE A 413 6.05 -8.05 17.89
C ILE A 413 6.85 -8.04 16.59
N MET A 414 6.26 -7.57 15.48
CA MET A 414 6.92 -7.44 14.19
C MET A 414 8.12 -6.48 14.23
N LEU A 415 8.01 -5.37 14.96
CA LEU A 415 9.12 -4.42 15.16
C LEU A 415 10.26 -5.06 15.96
N ARG A 416 9.93 -5.78 17.05
CA ARG A 416 10.90 -6.51 17.87
C ARG A 416 11.64 -7.58 17.05
N MET A 417 10.91 -8.39 16.29
CA MET A 417 11.51 -9.38 15.39
C MET A 417 12.34 -8.77 14.27
N THR A 418 11.97 -7.58 13.79
CA THR A 418 12.80 -6.84 12.82
C THR A 418 14.12 -6.44 13.44
N THR A 419 14.14 -6.04 14.71
CA THR A 419 15.38 -5.76 15.46
C THR A 419 16.29 -6.99 15.49
N MET A 420 15.75 -8.16 15.86
CA MET A 420 16.52 -9.41 15.90
C MET A 420 17.14 -9.75 14.54
N ARG A 421 16.35 -9.68 13.48
CA ARG A 421 16.82 -9.95 12.12
C ARG A 421 17.97 -9.04 11.72
N VAL A 422 17.80 -7.72 11.90
CA VAL A 422 18.81 -6.74 11.51
C VAL A 422 20.08 -6.87 12.36
N PHE A 423 19.96 -7.24 13.62
CA PHE A 423 21.09 -7.48 14.50
C PHE A 423 21.85 -8.76 14.11
N LEU A 424 21.14 -9.87 13.92
CA LEU A 424 21.75 -11.15 13.56
C LEU A 424 22.32 -11.16 12.14
N ASP A 425 21.69 -10.43 11.20
CA ASP A 425 22.26 -10.19 9.87
C ASP A 425 23.60 -9.46 9.97
N HIS A 426 23.71 -8.42 10.82
CA HIS A 426 24.96 -7.72 11.06
C HIS A 426 26.00 -8.63 11.71
N ALA A 427 25.63 -9.37 12.74
CA ALA A 427 26.52 -10.34 13.40
C ALA A 427 27.05 -11.39 12.41
N GLY A 428 26.21 -11.88 11.51
CA GLY A 428 26.60 -12.82 10.44
C GLY A 428 27.54 -12.22 9.40
N LEU A 429 27.48 -10.90 9.14
CA LEU A 429 28.42 -10.21 8.25
C LEU A 429 29.83 -10.12 8.89
N GLU A 430 29.89 -9.87 10.19
CA GLU A 430 31.16 -9.80 10.91
C GLU A 430 31.75 -11.19 11.25
N HIS A 431 30.85 -12.13 11.56
CA HIS A 431 31.18 -13.49 11.95
C HIS A 431 30.40 -14.50 11.10
N PRO A 432 30.94 -15.01 10.00
CA PRO A 432 30.22 -15.91 9.07
C PRO A 432 29.60 -17.13 9.74
N ALA A 433 30.16 -17.64 10.83
CA ALA A 433 29.61 -18.75 11.62
C ALA A 433 28.21 -18.43 12.21
N LEU A 434 27.84 -17.15 12.38
CA LEU A 434 26.54 -16.70 12.91
C LEU A 434 25.47 -16.50 11.83
N THR A 435 25.81 -16.69 10.55
CA THR A 435 24.87 -16.46 9.43
C THR A 435 23.61 -17.33 9.54
N ALA A 436 23.73 -18.54 10.09
CA ALA A 436 22.60 -19.44 10.32
C ALA A 436 21.53 -18.80 11.25
N LEU A 437 21.95 -18.10 12.30
CA LEU A 437 21.03 -17.43 13.23
C LEU A 437 20.21 -16.31 12.56
N GLY A 438 20.80 -15.57 11.63
CA GLY A 438 20.08 -14.59 10.81
C GLY A 438 18.99 -15.24 9.95
N ASN A 439 19.30 -16.37 9.32
CA ASN A 439 18.35 -17.15 8.54
C ASN A 439 17.22 -17.71 9.42
N ASP A 440 17.54 -18.20 10.60
CA ASP A 440 16.56 -18.70 11.57
C ASP A 440 15.60 -17.58 12.01
N ALA A 441 16.10 -16.42 12.38
CA ALA A 441 15.29 -15.27 12.72
C ALA A 441 14.41 -14.80 11.54
N ALA A 442 14.93 -14.85 10.31
CA ALA A 442 14.16 -14.54 9.09
C ALA A 442 13.04 -15.55 8.83
N GLY A 443 13.22 -16.81 9.23
CA GLY A 443 12.24 -17.90 9.13
C GLY A 443 11.01 -17.73 10.03
N ILE A 444 11.13 -17.00 11.15
CA ILE A 444 10.02 -16.74 12.07
C ILE A 444 9.11 -15.65 11.48
N ARG A 445 7.88 -16.00 11.13
CA ARG A 445 6.92 -15.06 10.54
C ARG A 445 5.90 -14.61 11.56
N VAL A 446 5.86 -13.31 11.81
CA VAL A 446 4.77 -12.68 12.55
C VAL A 446 3.72 -12.21 11.54
N LYS A 447 2.46 -12.58 11.76
CA LYS A 447 1.35 -12.15 10.91
C LYS A 447 1.25 -10.62 10.98
N PRO A 448 1.27 -9.89 9.85
CA PRO A 448 1.08 -8.46 9.90
C PRO A 448 -0.33 -8.15 10.43
N PRO A 449 -0.48 -7.14 11.30
CA PRO A 449 -1.78 -6.76 11.83
C PRO A 449 -2.72 -6.41 10.68
N ALA A 450 -4.00 -6.75 10.84
CA ALA A 450 -5.04 -6.28 9.93
C ALA A 450 -4.99 -4.74 9.91
N ARG A 451 -4.81 -4.17 8.73
CA ARG A 451 -4.82 -2.71 8.58
C ARG A 451 -6.25 -2.23 8.74
N LYS A 452 -6.51 -1.53 9.84
CA LYS A 452 -7.78 -0.81 10.01
C LYS A 452 -7.92 0.25 8.91
N PRO A 453 -9.15 0.54 8.47
CA PRO A 453 -9.42 1.68 7.62
C PRO A 453 -8.81 2.95 8.20
N VAL A 454 -8.45 3.87 7.32
CA VAL A 454 -7.77 5.09 7.74
C VAL A 454 -8.82 6.11 8.17
N ASP A 455 -8.90 6.43 9.45
CA ASP A 455 -9.77 7.47 9.96
C ASP A 455 -9.41 8.83 9.34
N HIS A 456 -10.43 9.66 9.08
CA HIS A 456 -10.31 11.04 8.64
C HIS A 456 -11.45 11.86 9.27
N LEU A 457 -11.28 13.17 9.31
CA LEU A 457 -12.32 14.11 9.76
C LEU A 457 -13.30 14.38 8.61
N GLY A 458 -14.58 14.49 8.91
CA GLY A 458 -15.56 15.02 7.98
C GLY A 458 -15.40 16.53 7.79
N GLU A 459 -16.11 17.10 6.82
CA GLU A 459 -16.06 18.52 6.48
C GLU A 459 -16.41 19.42 7.68
N GLU A 460 -17.48 19.10 8.42
CA GLU A 460 -17.91 19.81 9.63
C GLU A 460 -16.81 19.82 10.71
N HIS A 461 -16.21 18.67 10.99
CA HIS A 461 -15.11 18.57 11.94
C HIS A 461 -13.90 19.39 11.50
N THR A 462 -13.55 19.33 10.22
CA THR A 462 -12.42 20.08 9.65
C THR A 462 -12.65 21.59 9.79
N LYS A 463 -13.84 22.07 9.41
CA LYS A 463 -14.23 23.48 9.56
C LYS A 463 -14.17 23.94 11.01
N ALA A 464 -14.77 23.18 11.94
CA ALA A 464 -14.77 23.49 13.37
C ALA A 464 -13.35 23.53 13.93
N LEU A 465 -12.46 22.63 13.52
CA LEU A 465 -11.07 22.59 13.96
C LEU A 465 -10.27 23.81 13.48
N LEU A 466 -10.39 24.18 12.20
CA LEU A 466 -9.65 25.30 11.60
C LEU A 466 -10.14 26.66 12.13
N THR A 467 -11.36 26.75 12.64
CA THR A 467 -11.94 27.96 13.22
C THR A 467 -11.90 28.02 14.76
N ALA A 468 -11.45 26.94 15.41
CA ALA A 468 -11.43 26.82 16.88
C ALA A 468 -10.55 27.85 17.60
N TRP A 469 -9.54 28.37 16.91
CA TRP A 469 -8.78 29.54 17.35
C TRP A 469 -9.40 30.81 16.75
N GLY A 470 -9.85 31.72 17.61
CA GLY A 470 -10.40 33.02 17.19
C GLY A 470 -9.34 33.94 16.56
N THR A 471 -9.74 35.18 16.28
CA THR A 471 -8.88 36.21 15.69
C THR A 471 -8.56 37.36 16.67
N GLY A 472 -9.04 37.29 17.92
CA GLY A 472 -8.97 38.39 18.89
C GLY A 472 -7.55 38.70 19.38
N ASP A 473 -6.69 37.71 19.53
CA ASP A 473 -5.32 37.91 20.01
C ASP A 473 -4.29 37.30 19.05
N ALA A 474 -3.06 37.84 19.08
CA ALA A 474 -1.97 37.42 18.19
C ALA A 474 -1.65 35.92 18.29
N LYS A 475 -1.68 35.37 19.50
CA LYS A 475 -1.42 33.92 19.72
C LYS A 475 -2.50 33.05 19.03
N SER A 476 -3.76 33.46 19.11
CA SER A 476 -4.87 32.77 18.45
C SER A 476 -4.76 32.88 16.93
N ARG A 477 -4.44 34.05 16.37
CA ARG A 477 -4.22 34.24 14.93
C ARG A 477 -3.06 33.37 14.42
N ARG A 478 -1.93 33.36 15.13
CA ARG A 478 -0.79 32.43 14.81
C ARG A 478 -1.22 30.99 14.81
N ASN A 479 -1.90 30.51 15.86
CA ASN A 479 -2.31 29.13 16.01
C ASN A 479 -3.32 28.72 14.92
N ARG A 480 -4.23 29.64 14.55
CA ARG A 480 -5.17 29.45 13.44
C ARG A 480 -4.43 29.26 12.11
N MET A 481 -3.49 30.16 11.79
CA MET A 481 -2.69 30.08 10.57
C MET A 481 -1.88 28.78 10.50
N LEU A 482 -1.30 28.36 11.62
CA LEU A 482 -0.58 27.09 11.73
C LEU A 482 -1.47 25.89 11.37
N LEU A 483 -2.72 25.82 11.86
CA LEU A 483 -3.66 24.74 11.55
C LEU A 483 -4.12 24.79 10.09
N ILE A 484 -4.37 25.98 9.54
CA ILE A 484 -4.72 26.16 8.12
C ILE A 484 -3.58 25.61 7.24
N LEU A 485 -2.33 26.00 7.52
CA LEU A 485 -1.18 25.55 6.74
C LEU A 485 -0.93 24.05 6.90
N MET A 486 -1.09 23.51 8.13
CA MET A 486 -1.01 22.08 8.41
C MET A 486 -1.99 21.26 7.56
N TYR A 487 -3.23 21.74 7.47
CA TYR A 487 -4.28 21.09 6.68
C TYR A 487 -3.99 21.22 5.18
N ASP A 488 -3.81 22.43 4.66
CA ASP A 488 -3.69 22.65 3.21
C ASP A 488 -2.47 21.95 2.60
N THR A 489 -1.33 21.99 3.29
CA THR A 489 -0.09 21.35 2.83
C THR A 489 0.01 19.85 3.16
N ALA A 490 -0.86 19.35 4.01
CA ALA A 490 -0.74 18.01 4.59
C ALA A 490 0.68 17.73 5.15
N ALA A 491 1.34 18.73 5.74
CA ALA A 491 2.69 18.61 6.28
C ALA A 491 2.76 17.61 7.44
N ARG A 492 3.93 16.99 7.63
CA ARG A 492 4.22 16.28 8.88
C ARG A 492 4.52 17.33 9.96
N ILE A 493 4.18 17.02 11.21
CA ILE A 493 4.39 17.94 12.32
C ILE A 493 5.86 18.44 12.41
N GLY A 494 6.83 17.56 12.18
CA GLY A 494 8.24 17.97 12.18
C GLY A 494 8.66 18.80 10.97
N GLU A 495 7.98 18.64 9.81
CA GLU A 495 8.19 19.50 8.64
C GLU A 495 7.64 20.91 8.91
N LEU A 496 6.48 20.99 9.57
CA LEU A 496 5.83 22.26 9.93
C LEU A 496 6.62 23.03 10.99
N ALA A 497 7.16 22.33 12.00
CA ALA A 497 7.98 22.93 13.06
C ALA A 497 9.32 23.48 12.53
N ALA A 498 9.84 22.91 11.45
CA ALA A 498 11.10 23.32 10.84
C ALA A 498 10.97 24.38 9.74
N LEU A 499 9.73 24.84 9.42
CA LEU A 499 9.53 25.83 8.38
C LEU A 499 10.17 27.17 8.73
N THR A 500 10.85 27.73 7.76
CA THR A 500 11.43 29.08 7.80
C THR A 500 10.74 30.00 6.78
N ILE A 501 11.04 31.28 6.82
CA ILE A 501 10.54 32.24 5.84
C ILE A 501 11.04 31.93 4.43
N ALA A 502 12.28 31.43 4.29
CA ALA A 502 12.84 31.02 3.00
C ALA A 502 12.05 29.89 2.31
N ASP A 503 11.32 29.09 3.09
CA ASP A 503 10.51 27.99 2.55
C ASP A 503 9.19 28.47 1.93
N VAL A 504 8.84 29.76 2.05
CA VAL A 504 7.57 30.35 1.63
C VAL A 504 7.75 31.19 0.38
N GLY A 505 7.10 30.81 -0.72
CA GLY A 505 6.99 31.62 -1.94
C GLY A 505 5.56 32.16 -2.09
N MET A 506 5.42 33.49 -2.10
CA MET A 506 4.12 34.17 -2.21
C MET A 506 3.72 34.54 -3.63
N ASP A 507 4.64 34.34 -4.61
CA ASP A 507 4.36 34.54 -6.04
C ASP A 507 3.26 33.57 -6.51
N LYS A 508 2.52 33.98 -7.55
CA LYS A 508 1.47 33.10 -8.10
C LYS A 508 2.06 32.04 -9.03
N PRO A 509 1.82 30.75 -8.77
CA PRO A 509 1.09 30.17 -7.63
C PRO A 509 1.91 30.16 -6.34
N ALA A 510 1.28 30.61 -5.23
CA ALA A 510 1.92 30.57 -3.92
C ALA A 510 2.28 29.14 -3.52
N ARG A 511 3.40 28.96 -2.84
CA ARG A 511 3.96 27.62 -2.55
C ARG A 511 4.72 27.59 -1.24
N VAL A 512 4.82 26.40 -0.67
CA VAL A 512 5.68 26.11 0.49
C VAL A 512 6.57 24.93 0.20
N THR A 513 7.86 25.04 0.53
CA THR A 513 8.85 23.95 0.42
C THR A 513 8.92 23.20 1.74
N LEU A 514 8.55 21.93 1.74
CA LEU A 514 8.57 21.07 2.92
C LEU A 514 9.75 20.12 2.85
N THR A 515 10.68 20.20 3.80
CA THR A 515 11.84 19.32 3.88
C THR A 515 11.62 18.22 4.91
N GLY A 516 11.58 16.99 4.45
CA GLY A 516 11.27 15.82 5.23
C GLY A 516 12.48 14.97 5.62
N LYS A 517 12.20 13.77 6.09
CA LYS A 517 13.21 12.79 6.54
C LYS A 517 14.23 12.51 5.43
N ARG A 518 15.53 12.53 5.77
CA ARG A 518 16.69 12.36 4.87
C ARG A 518 16.89 13.51 3.87
N GLY A 519 16.50 14.75 4.23
CA GLY A 519 16.71 15.93 3.39
C GLY A 519 15.87 15.94 2.09
N LYS A 520 14.85 15.10 1.98
CA LYS A 520 13.97 15.12 0.81
C LYS A 520 13.00 16.29 0.92
N SER A 521 13.13 17.24 -0.02
CA SER A 521 12.23 18.38 -0.12
C SER A 521 11.13 18.15 -1.17
N ARG A 522 9.98 18.77 -0.94
CA ARG A 522 8.87 18.85 -1.89
C ARG A 522 8.24 20.23 -1.84
N VAL A 523 7.84 20.73 -2.99
CA VAL A 523 7.10 21.98 -3.12
C VAL A 523 5.60 21.65 -3.12
N VAL A 524 4.83 22.36 -2.30
CA VAL A 524 3.38 22.20 -2.20
C VAL A 524 2.74 23.53 -2.57
N PRO A 525 1.90 23.59 -3.63
CA PRO A 525 1.14 24.77 -3.96
C PRO A 525 0.09 25.05 -2.88
N LEU A 526 -0.17 26.32 -2.60
CA LEU A 526 -1.17 26.76 -1.64
C LEU A 526 -2.45 27.20 -2.36
N GLY A 527 -3.61 26.87 -1.79
CA GLY A 527 -4.88 27.42 -2.23
C GLY A 527 -4.96 28.93 -2.01
N GLU A 528 -5.77 29.65 -2.79
CA GLU A 528 -5.87 31.12 -2.75
C GLU A 528 -6.29 31.63 -1.36
N ARG A 529 -7.21 30.94 -0.68
CA ARG A 529 -7.60 31.27 0.70
C ARG A 529 -6.44 31.15 1.67
N THR A 530 -5.65 30.07 1.57
CA THR A 530 -4.47 29.86 2.41
C THR A 530 -3.43 30.93 2.14
N ARG A 531 -3.23 31.33 0.88
CA ARG A 531 -2.34 32.42 0.48
C ARG A 531 -2.75 33.75 1.16
N THR A 532 -4.04 34.09 1.14
CA THR A 532 -4.57 35.32 1.77
C THR A 532 -4.32 35.33 3.28
N HIS A 533 -4.62 34.20 3.96
CA HIS A 533 -4.35 34.10 5.40
C HIS A 533 -2.85 34.15 5.72
N LEU A 534 -2.01 33.56 4.88
CA LEU A 534 -0.57 33.56 5.07
C LEU A 534 0.03 34.95 4.82
N ALA A 535 -0.48 35.72 3.84
CA ALA A 535 -0.07 37.09 3.61
C ALA A 535 -0.32 37.96 4.83
N ALA A 536 -1.55 37.94 5.39
CA ALA A 536 -1.89 38.66 6.59
C ALA A 536 -1.04 38.24 7.81
N TYR A 537 -0.74 36.93 7.92
CA TYR A 537 0.13 36.43 8.97
C TYR A 537 1.57 36.97 8.84
N LEU A 538 2.12 36.98 7.61
CA LEU A 538 3.47 37.50 7.35
C LEU A 538 3.58 39.00 7.64
N GLU A 539 2.55 39.77 7.32
CA GLU A 539 2.49 41.22 7.66
C GLU A 539 2.46 41.48 9.16
N GLU A 540 1.74 40.65 9.92
CA GLU A 540 1.62 40.80 11.38
C GLU A 540 2.86 40.29 12.13
N PHE A 541 3.37 39.13 11.79
CA PHE A 541 4.41 38.45 12.58
C PHE A 541 5.82 38.61 12.02
N HIS A 542 5.95 39.05 10.78
CA HIS A 542 7.20 39.29 10.08
C HIS A 542 7.18 40.62 9.31
N PRO A 543 6.86 41.75 9.98
CA PRO A 543 6.75 43.03 9.31
C PRO A 543 8.13 43.56 8.93
N GLY A 544 8.34 43.89 7.67
CA GLY A 544 9.55 44.51 7.16
C GLY A 544 10.64 43.56 6.67
N PRO A 545 11.61 44.08 5.87
CA PRO A 545 12.61 43.25 5.18
C PRO A 545 13.53 42.49 6.11
N SER A 546 14.00 43.07 7.19
CA SER A 546 14.89 42.47 8.19
C SER A 546 14.23 41.31 8.98
N MET A 547 12.90 41.30 9.07
CA MET A 547 12.14 40.23 9.73
C MET A 547 11.74 39.12 8.78
N ARG A 548 12.00 39.27 7.49
CA ARG A 548 11.83 38.27 6.44
C ARG A 548 13.15 37.59 6.08
N ASP A 549 14.12 37.62 6.99
CA ASP A 549 15.34 36.88 6.85
C ASP A 549 15.04 35.38 6.68
N GLY A 550 15.67 34.74 5.69
CA GLY A 550 15.35 33.41 5.24
C GLY A 550 15.36 32.35 6.33
N ASP A 551 16.27 32.44 7.27
CA ASP A 551 16.46 31.46 8.35
C ASP A 551 15.50 31.65 9.54
N ARG A 552 14.72 32.73 9.56
CA ARG A 552 13.75 33.00 10.64
C ARG A 552 12.64 31.95 10.63
N PRO A 553 12.31 31.33 11.79
CA PRO A 553 11.21 30.38 11.89
C PRO A 553 9.87 31.01 11.48
N LEU A 554 9.12 30.35 10.59
CA LEU A 554 7.80 30.83 10.17
C LEU A 554 6.84 30.90 11.35
N PHE A 555 6.77 29.86 12.17
CA PHE A 555 5.98 29.83 13.40
C PHE A 555 6.87 29.88 14.62
N HIS A 556 6.74 30.92 15.41
CA HIS A 556 7.59 31.15 16.58
C HIS A 556 6.80 31.62 17.81
N SER A 557 7.43 31.54 18.95
CA SER A 557 7.02 32.22 20.19
C SER A 557 8.16 33.12 20.64
N THR A 558 7.83 34.20 21.36
CA THR A 558 8.81 35.07 21.98
C THR A 558 8.91 34.70 23.45
N ARG A 559 10.12 34.41 23.91
CA ARG A 559 10.43 34.16 25.32
C ARG A 559 11.64 35.02 25.72
N ASN A 560 11.48 35.85 26.72
CA ASN A 560 12.52 36.79 27.18
C ASN A 560 13.14 37.62 26.02
N GLY A 561 12.29 38.12 25.12
CA GLY A 561 12.71 38.89 23.94
C GLY A 561 13.31 38.06 22.80
N ALA A 562 13.65 36.80 23.01
CA ALA A 562 14.20 35.92 21.99
C ALA A 562 13.12 35.16 21.23
N ILE A 563 13.30 35.07 19.90
CA ILE A 563 12.45 34.29 19.00
C ILE A 563 12.82 32.84 19.11
N GLN A 564 11.85 31.99 19.43
CA GLN A 564 12.02 30.54 19.53
C GLN A 564 11.06 29.83 18.57
N PRO A 565 11.51 28.90 17.72
CA PRO A 565 10.63 28.10 16.88
C PRO A 565 9.64 27.30 17.75
N LEU A 566 8.43 27.08 17.24
CA LEU A 566 7.48 26.21 17.92
C LEU A 566 7.98 24.77 17.88
N SER A 567 8.10 24.15 19.05
CA SER A 567 8.45 22.72 19.14
C SER A 567 7.32 21.82 18.62
N VAL A 568 7.68 20.59 18.23
CA VAL A 568 6.72 19.55 17.82
C VAL A 568 5.64 19.34 18.88
N ASP A 569 6.03 19.29 20.15
CA ASP A 569 5.09 19.07 21.26
C ASP A 569 4.13 20.26 21.43
N ARG A 570 4.62 21.48 21.21
CA ARG A 570 3.78 22.69 21.28
C ARG A 570 2.77 22.74 20.13
N ILE A 571 3.17 22.31 18.93
CA ILE A 571 2.24 22.22 17.78
C ILE A 571 1.16 21.16 18.05
N ASP A 572 1.53 20.03 18.62
CA ASP A 572 0.58 18.96 18.98
C ASP A 572 -0.42 19.44 20.07
N GLU A 573 0.06 20.20 21.05
CA GLU A 573 -0.78 20.82 22.09
C GLU A 573 -1.76 21.84 21.49
N ILE A 574 -1.31 22.68 20.54
CA ILE A 574 -2.18 23.65 19.84
C ILE A 574 -3.33 22.93 19.12
N LEU A 575 -3.02 21.81 18.44
CA LEU A 575 -4.01 21.00 17.75
C LEU A 575 -4.99 20.34 18.71
N LYS A 576 -4.52 19.73 19.79
CA LYS A 576 -5.36 19.11 20.82
C LYS A 576 -6.28 20.13 21.50
N THR A 577 -5.76 21.32 21.77
CA THR A 577 -6.55 22.42 22.34
C THR A 577 -7.63 22.88 21.36
N ALA A 578 -7.33 22.98 20.07
CA ALA A 578 -8.31 23.33 19.04
C ALA A 578 -9.45 22.29 18.99
N ALA A 579 -9.10 20.99 18.98
CA ALA A 579 -10.09 19.92 18.99
C ALA A 579 -10.97 19.95 20.25
N ALA A 580 -10.39 20.21 21.42
CA ALA A 580 -11.13 20.33 22.67
C ALA A 580 -12.06 21.56 22.68
N ARG A 581 -11.65 22.69 22.11
CA ARG A 581 -12.48 23.89 21.93
C ARG A 581 -13.65 23.62 20.97
N ALA A 582 -13.36 23.03 19.81
CA ALA A 582 -14.38 22.65 18.83
C ALA A 582 -15.45 21.73 19.45
N ARG A 583 -15.01 20.74 20.23
CA ARG A 583 -15.93 19.78 20.92
C ARG A 583 -16.83 20.46 21.95
N ARG A 584 -16.30 21.42 22.69
CA ARG A 584 -17.09 22.18 23.71
C ARG A 584 -18.01 23.21 23.09
N GLY A 585 -17.76 23.64 21.85
CA GLY A 585 -18.52 24.70 21.21
C GLY A 585 -19.23 24.23 19.94
N THR A 586 -18.59 24.40 18.80
CA THR A 586 -19.21 24.32 17.48
C THR A 586 -19.43 22.90 16.94
N CYS A 587 -18.77 21.86 17.51
CA CYS A 587 -18.82 20.50 16.98
C CYS A 587 -18.68 19.45 18.10
N PRO A 588 -19.75 19.14 18.86
CA PRO A 588 -19.73 18.15 19.94
C PRO A 588 -19.33 16.74 19.47
N SER A 589 -19.54 16.43 18.19
CA SER A 589 -19.16 15.17 17.57
C SER A 589 -17.67 15.06 17.23
N MET A 590 -16.86 16.09 17.54
CA MET A 590 -15.40 16.06 17.31
C MET A 590 -14.74 14.87 18.00
N PRO A 591 -13.98 14.01 17.30
CA PRO A 591 -13.31 12.86 17.89
C PRO A 591 -12.43 13.22 19.09
N GLU A 592 -12.40 12.35 20.11
CA GLU A 592 -11.57 12.55 21.30
C GLU A 592 -10.07 12.62 20.95
N ARG A 593 -9.63 11.80 20.03
CA ARG A 593 -8.22 11.69 19.63
C ARG A 593 -7.98 12.35 18.29
N VAL A 594 -7.67 13.63 18.30
CA VAL A 594 -7.19 14.36 17.12
C VAL A 594 -5.68 14.53 17.21
N HIS A 595 -4.97 14.15 16.14
CA HIS A 595 -3.51 14.22 16.05
C HIS A 595 -3.09 14.63 14.62
N CYS A 596 -1.88 15.15 14.46
CA CYS A 596 -1.41 15.71 13.18
C CYS A 596 -1.49 14.76 11.99
N HIS A 597 -1.31 13.46 12.22
CA HIS A 597 -1.47 12.45 11.17
C HIS A 597 -2.92 12.30 10.69
N LEU A 598 -3.90 12.54 11.56
CA LEU A 598 -5.32 12.55 11.19
C LEU A 598 -5.62 13.73 10.23
N ILE A 599 -5.11 14.92 10.51
CA ILE A 599 -5.26 16.08 9.62
C ILE A 599 -4.69 15.81 8.23
N ARG A 600 -3.49 15.25 8.17
CA ARG A 600 -2.87 14.85 6.90
C ARG A 600 -3.70 13.83 6.12
N ARG A 601 -4.33 12.87 6.82
CA ARG A 601 -5.22 11.87 6.22
C ARG A 601 -6.51 12.52 5.72
N THR A 602 -7.06 13.46 6.49
CA THR A 602 -8.23 14.24 6.10
C THR A 602 -7.96 14.99 4.80
N ARG A 603 -6.88 15.76 4.73
CA ARG A 603 -6.54 16.49 3.50
C ARG A 603 -6.33 15.57 2.30
N ALA A 604 -5.68 14.42 2.51
CA ALA A 604 -5.53 13.42 1.44
C ALA A 604 -6.88 12.89 0.97
N MET A 605 -7.84 12.70 1.88
CA MET A 605 -9.19 12.26 1.56
C MET A 605 -9.96 13.33 0.80
N ASP A 606 -9.87 14.60 1.23
CA ASP A 606 -10.52 15.72 0.54
C ASP A 606 -9.95 15.93 -0.86
N LEU A 607 -8.62 15.80 -1.03
CA LEU A 607 -8.00 15.81 -2.35
C LEU A 607 -8.47 14.63 -3.21
N TYR A 608 -8.66 13.44 -2.62
CA TYR A 608 -9.22 12.31 -3.36
C TYR A 608 -10.67 12.57 -3.79
N GLN A 609 -11.50 13.19 -2.94
CA GLN A 609 -12.85 13.59 -3.31
C GLN A 609 -12.83 14.59 -4.47
N GLN A 610 -12.00 15.61 -4.40
CA GLN A 610 -11.89 16.62 -5.45
C GLN A 610 -11.36 16.07 -6.77
N VAL A 611 -10.40 15.14 -6.71
CA VAL A 611 -9.66 14.66 -7.88
C VAL A 611 -10.28 13.43 -8.52
N PHE A 612 -10.87 12.51 -7.73
CA PHE A 612 -11.29 11.19 -8.21
C PHE A 612 -12.80 10.92 -8.16
N CYS A 613 -13.60 11.78 -7.51
CA CYS A 613 -15.05 11.64 -7.55
C CYS A 613 -15.59 12.18 -8.87
N PHE A 614 -15.96 11.27 -9.74
CA PHE A 614 -16.54 11.56 -11.06
C PHE A 614 -18.04 11.39 -11.07
N ASN A 615 -18.72 12.32 -11.69
CA ASN A 615 -20.07 12.12 -12.23
C ASN A 615 -19.96 11.46 -13.61
N VAL A 616 -20.15 10.16 -13.69
CA VAL A 616 -20.09 9.40 -14.97
C VAL A 616 -21.38 9.51 -15.76
N CYS A 617 -22.48 9.93 -15.13
CA CYS A 617 -23.80 9.95 -15.74
C CYS A 617 -24.19 11.28 -16.41
N SER A 618 -23.45 12.36 -16.23
CA SER A 618 -23.73 13.67 -16.82
C SER A 618 -23.14 13.87 -18.22
N THR A 619 -23.18 12.84 -19.08
CA THR A 619 -22.87 13.03 -20.50
C THR A 619 -24.11 13.50 -21.26
N GLY A 620 -24.54 14.71 -21.00
CA GLY A 620 -25.63 15.38 -21.69
C GLY A 620 -25.66 16.89 -21.50
N SER A 621 -24.86 17.43 -20.60
CA SER A 621 -24.75 18.88 -20.39
C SER A 621 -23.41 19.24 -19.78
N ALA A 622 -22.90 20.36 -20.24
CA ALA A 622 -21.62 20.96 -19.94
C ALA A 622 -21.14 20.76 -18.49
N VAL A 623 -19.86 20.41 -18.37
CA VAL A 623 -19.10 20.38 -17.13
C VAL A 623 -19.16 21.76 -16.47
N PHE A 624 -20.05 21.93 -15.49
CA PHE A 624 -19.98 23.07 -14.59
C PHE A 624 -19.01 22.77 -13.47
N PHE A 625 -17.82 23.32 -13.59
CA PHE A 625 -16.98 23.61 -12.44
C PHE A 625 -17.73 24.59 -11.54
N ARG A 626 -18.34 24.11 -10.45
CA ARG A 626 -18.49 25.00 -9.30
C ARG A 626 -17.11 25.13 -8.66
N SER A 627 -16.40 26.18 -9.05
CA SER A 627 -15.39 26.80 -8.18
C SER A 627 -16.05 27.01 -6.83
N VAL A 628 -15.58 26.30 -5.82
CA VAL A 628 -15.91 26.62 -4.43
C VAL A 628 -15.26 27.98 -4.19
N GLY A 629 -16.09 29.03 -4.33
CA GLY A 629 -15.74 30.37 -3.96
C GLY A 629 -15.44 30.49 -2.44
#